data_ba4a043de87bf2d39a96a79404fd8309
#
_entry.id   ba4a043de87bf2d39a96a79404fd8309
#
_cell.length_a   1.000
_cell.length_b   1.000
_cell.length_c   1.000
_cell.angle_alpha   90.00
_cell.angle_beta   90.00
_cell.angle_gamma   90.00
#
_symmetry.space_group_name_H-M   'P 1'
#
loop_
_entity.id
_entity.type
_entity.pdbx_description
1 polymer ?
#
loop_
_entity_poly.entity_id
_entity_poly.type
_entity_poly.pdbx_seq_one_letter_code
_entity_poly.pdbx_strand_id
1 'polypeptide(L)'
;MCKVTQNIVTDLNEQPALMNDLISTLTEFSTGTPWWDENYKRVLVIARGSSARVGELLVRSVAKSHPGLVTSFSPTDITADQDLRNVLVIAISQSGSTDEVVRAAALAQQNHAYVIAITNDPQSQLAKHCDYLVNLNLGPERAVPATKTVTATALVLLMIANVINGQKIESKQWLLLPDLIQKVLKGKSNGLAQIPAFVLSRGVGTPIAMEAALKFTEITKVPVVALSANDFLHGTTAALKPSDEVLLISLADDDLPGGLDLVKKHLEAKAINWHVIDSSMFCNSDFPSSLQAIISLVQVQVCVLETCINLGIDPDQDVGLTKITKT
;
A
#
# COMPACT_ATOMS: atom_id res chain seq x y z
N MET A 1 10.20 -25.83 17.74
CA MET A 1 9.76 -24.44 17.95
C MET A 1 10.60 -23.58 17.00
N CYS A 2 10.00 -23.09 15.93
CA CYS A 2 10.64 -22.14 15.03
C CYS A 2 11.06 -20.92 15.86
N LYS A 3 12.30 -20.40 15.68
CA LYS A 3 12.70 -19.14 16.29
C LYS A 3 11.71 -18.09 15.80
N VAL A 4 10.92 -17.56 16.74
CA VAL A 4 9.91 -16.55 16.40
C VAL A 4 10.63 -15.37 15.77
N THR A 5 10.30 -15.08 14.58
CA THR A 5 10.53 -13.96 13.70
C THR A 5 10.42 -12.65 14.46
N GLN A 6 11.56 -12.19 14.99
CA GLN A 6 11.58 -11.07 15.92
C GLN A 6 11.45 -9.72 15.23
N ASN A 7 11.96 -9.63 13.99
CA ASN A 7 12.00 -8.35 13.26
C ASN A 7 10.62 -7.91 12.76
N ILE A 8 9.92 -8.79 12.04
CA ILE A 8 8.60 -8.45 11.49
C ILE A 8 7.57 -8.18 12.60
N VAL A 9 7.61 -8.98 13.69
CA VAL A 9 6.72 -8.77 14.84
C VAL A 9 7.04 -7.44 15.52
N THR A 10 8.31 -7.07 15.64
CA THR A 10 8.71 -5.79 16.21
C THR A 10 8.23 -4.63 15.35
N ASP A 11 8.47 -4.69 14.03
CA ASP A 11 8.05 -3.64 13.09
C ASP A 11 6.51 -3.50 13.03
N LEU A 12 5.75 -4.60 13.16
CA LEU A 12 4.29 -4.57 13.27
C LEU A 12 3.83 -3.87 14.55
N ASN A 13 4.42 -4.23 15.69
CA ASN A 13 4.01 -3.69 17.00
C ASN A 13 4.37 -2.21 17.18
N GLU A 14 5.33 -1.68 16.45
CA GLU A 14 5.68 -0.26 16.46
C GLU A 14 4.64 0.61 15.71
N GLN A 15 3.85 0.05 14.80
CA GLN A 15 2.97 0.81 13.91
C GLN A 15 1.98 1.73 14.63
N PRO A 16 1.27 1.34 15.70
CA PRO A 16 0.30 2.25 16.33
C PRO A 16 0.92 3.55 16.81
N ALA A 17 2.06 3.47 17.50
CA ALA A 17 2.76 4.66 17.98
C ALA A 17 3.30 5.52 16.84
N LEU A 18 3.97 4.89 15.85
CA LEU A 18 4.53 5.58 14.70
C LEU A 18 3.45 6.27 13.84
N MET A 19 2.28 5.63 13.67
CA MET A 19 1.17 6.23 12.92
C MET A 19 0.56 7.42 13.68
N ASN A 20 0.48 7.34 15.01
CA ASN A 20 0.03 8.46 15.83
C ASN A 20 0.94 9.68 15.66
N ASP A 21 2.26 9.46 15.73
CA ASP A 21 3.25 10.54 15.59
C ASP A 21 3.22 11.14 14.19
N LEU A 22 3.12 10.28 13.17
CA LEU A 22 3.03 10.70 11.77
C LEU A 22 1.76 11.51 11.49
N ILE A 23 0.59 11.08 12.01
CA ILE A 23 -0.67 11.81 11.88
C ILE A 23 -0.54 13.19 12.53
N SER A 24 0.05 13.29 13.71
CA SER A 24 0.25 14.55 14.44
C SER A 24 1.12 15.52 13.63
N THR A 25 2.23 15.03 13.06
CA THR A 25 3.15 15.83 12.23
C THR A 25 2.48 16.28 10.92
N LEU A 26 1.70 15.40 10.30
CA LEU A 26 1.08 15.67 9.01
C LEU A 26 -0.22 16.48 9.10
N THR A 27 -0.79 16.64 10.28
CA THR A 27 -1.90 17.58 10.50
C THR A 27 -1.45 19.02 10.27
N GLU A 28 -0.21 19.37 10.62
CA GLU A 28 0.42 20.65 10.28
C GLU A 28 0.64 20.79 8.76
N PHE A 29 0.90 19.69 8.07
CA PHE A 29 1.08 19.61 6.63
C PHE A 29 -0.17 20.03 5.82
N SER A 30 -1.36 19.86 6.41
CA SER A 30 -2.62 20.18 5.72
C SER A 30 -3.06 21.65 5.82
N THR A 31 -2.48 22.42 6.73
CA THR A 31 -2.88 23.81 6.97
C THR A 31 -2.13 24.84 6.12
N GLY A 32 -1.06 24.42 5.43
CA GLY A 32 -0.29 25.23 4.49
C GLY A 32 0.44 24.33 3.51
N THR A 33 -0.21 23.97 2.42
CA THR A 33 0.34 23.03 1.42
C THR A 33 1.10 23.77 0.33
N PRO A 34 2.41 24.11 0.54
CA PRO A 34 3.17 24.85 -0.46
C PRO A 34 3.42 24.06 -1.74
N TRP A 35 3.12 22.76 -1.70
CA TRP A 35 3.36 21.82 -2.79
C TRP A 35 2.10 21.54 -3.62
N TRP A 36 0.88 21.95 -3.19
CA TRP A 36 -0.34 21.75 -3.96
C TRP A 36 -0.74 23.01 -4.71
N ASP A 37 -0.89 22.87 -6.03
CA ASP A 37 -1.42 23.90 -6.92
C ASP A 37 -2.53 23.29 -7.77
N GLU A 38 -3.71 23.90 -7.76
CA GLU A 38 -4.87 23.48 -8.55
C GLU A 38 -4.61 23.55 -10.07
N ASN A 39 -3.57 24.23 -10.49
CA ASN A 39 -3.15 24.33 -11.90
C ASN A 39 -2.33 23.10 -12.36
N TYR A 40 -1.99 22.16 -11.49
CA TYR A 40 -1.34 20.93 -11.94
C TYR A 40 -2.24 20.16 -12.91
N LYS A 41 -1.70 19.88 -14.09
CA LYS A 41 -2.40 19.12 -15.13
C LYS A 41 -2.30 17.61 -14.91
N ARG A 42 -1.29 17.17 -14.22
CA ARG A 42 -1.04 15.75 -13.90
C ARG A 42 -0.28 15.63 -12.58
N VAL A 43 -0.54 14.52 -11.90
CA VAL A 43 0.22 14.05 -10.73
C VAL A 43 0.76 12.67 -11.08
N LEU A 44 2.06 12.52 -11.11
CA LEU A 44 2.74 11.25 -11.44
C LEU A 44 3.29 10.63 -10.16
N VAL A 45 2.89 9.39 -9.87
CA VAL A 45 3.43 8.62 -8.75
C VAL A 45 4.49 7.67 -9.29
N ILE A 46 5.74 7.87 -8.89
CA ILE A 46 6.87 7.04 -9.31
C ILE A 46 7.44 6.26 -8.14
N ALA A 47 7.48 4.93 -8.25
CA ALA A 47 7.92 4.03 -7.20
C ALA A 47 8.25 2.63 -7.74
N ARG A 48 8.79 1.75 -6.89
CA ARG A 48 8.98 0.31 -7.14
C ARG A 48 8.48 -0.52 -5.96
N GLY A 49 8.24 -1.80 -6.19
CA GLY A 49 7.86 -2.77 -5.15
C GLY A 49 6.62 -2.37 -4.36
N SER A 50 6.65 -2.57 -3.04
CA SER A 50 5.54 -2.20 -2.13
C SER A 50 5.16 -0.73 -2.21
N SER A 51 6.14 0.18 -2.38
CA SER A 51 5.87 1.61 -2.56
C SER A 51 5.01 1.88 -3.79
N ALA A 52 5.24 1.16 -4.91
CA ALA A 52 4.41 1.27 -6.11
C ALA A 52 3.00 0.71 -5.88
N ARG A 53 2.87 -0.41 -5.13
CA ARG A 53 1.56 -0.99 -4.83
C ARG A 53 0.70 -0.03 -4.01
N VAL A 54 1.25 0.53 -2.92
CA VAL A 54 0.49 1.52 -2.13
C VAL A 54 0.37 2.87 -2.83
N GLY A 55 1.23 3.20 -3.78
CA GLY A 55 1.10 4.36 -4.65
C GLY A 55 -0.24 4.41 -5.40
N GLU A 56 -0.77 3.25 -5.78
CA GLU A 56 -2.09 3.10 -6.38
C GLU A 56 -3.25 3.54 -5.46
N LEU A 57 -3.06 3.62 -4.13
CA LEU A 57 -4.07 4.17 -3.22
C LEU A 57 -4.37 5.62 -3.55
N LEU A 58 -3.34 6.44 -3.83
CA LEU A 58 -3.52 7.82 -4.22
C LEU A 58 -4.31 7.92 -5.53
N VAL A 59 -3.92 7.14 -6.54
CA VAL A 59 -4.60 7.11 -7.84
C VAL A 59 -6.08 6.82 -7.66
N ARG A 60 -6.43 5.78 -6.92
CA ARG A 60 -7.83 5.36 -6.74
C ARG A 60 -8.62 6.27 -5.82
N SER A 61 -7.99 6.85 -4.80
CA SER A 61 -8.65 7.76 -3.86
C SER A 61 -9.01 9.11 -4.49
N VAL A 62 -8.31 9.51 -5.56
CA VAL A 62 -8.56 10.75 -6.30
C VAL A 62 -9.41 10.54 -7.55
N ALA A 63 -9.45 9.32 -8.09
CA ALA A 63 -10.05 9.03 -9.39
C ALA A 63 -11.53 9.42 -9.53
N LYS A 64 -12.31 9.36 -8.43
CA LYS A 64 -13.75 9.71 -8.44
C LYS A 64 -13.98 11.23 -8.59
N SER A 65 -13.17 12.03 -7.91
CA SER A 65 -13.28 13.51 -7.90
C SER A 65 -12.52 14.15 -9.05
N HIS A 66 -11.35 13.61 -9.42
CA HIS A 66 -10.47 14.14 -10.46
C HIS A 66 -10.02 13.00 -11.40
N PRO A 67 -10.90 12.53 -12.30
CA PRO A 67 -10.57 11.41 -13.18
C PRO A 67 -9.36 11.72 -14.07
N GLY A 68 -8.34 10.85 -14.02
CA GLY A 68 -7.14 10.96 -14.85
C GLY A 68 -6.08 11.97 -14.37
N LEU A 69 -6.33 12.72 -13.29
CA LEU A 69 -5.35 13.66 -12.74
C LEU A 69 -4.12 12.94 -12.18
N VAL A 70 -4.33 11.87 -11.41
CA VAL A 70 -3.27 11.10 -10.76
C VAL A 70 -3.06 9.78 -11.49
N THR A 71 -1.81 9.47 -11.81
CA THR A 71 -1.44 8.20 -12.48
C THR A 71 -0.17 7.61 -11.88
N SER A 72 -0.13 6.29 -11.75
CA SER A 72 1.13 5.58 -11.52
C SER A 72 1.95 5.62 -12.80
N PHE A 73 3.23 5.97 -12.67
CA PHE A 73 4.13 6.14 -13.80
C PHE A 73 5.42 5.37 -13.56
N SER A 74 5.92 4.69 -14.58
CA SER A 74 7.18 3.97 -14.43
C SER A 74 8.34 4.97 -14.28
N PRO A 75 9.23 4.82 -13.29
CA PRO A 75 10.41 5.68 -13.18
C PRO A 75 11.25 5.71 -14.45
N THR A 76 11.27 4.61 -15.22
CA THR A 76 12.02 4.52 -16.49
C THR A 76 11.40 5.32 -17.63
N ASP A 77 10.14 5.74 -17.49
CA ASP A 77 9.44 6.50 -18.52
C ASP A 77 9.60 8.02 -18.35
N ILE A 78 10.28 8.47 -17.30
CA ILE A 78 10.75 9.85 -17.17
C ILE A 78 12.03 10.00 -17.99
N THR A 79 11.96 10.80 -19.08
CA THR A 79 13.06 11.03 -20.02
C THR A 79 13.46 12.50 -20.07
N ALA A 80 14.68 12.80 -20.55
CA ALA A 80 15.26 14.15 -20.54
C ALA A 80 14.59 15.14 -21.51
N ASP A 81 13.82 14.64 -22.47
CA ASP A 81 13.17 15.43 -23.52
C ASP A 81 11.70 15.80 -23.19
N GLN A 82 11.20 15.40 -22.03
CA GLN A 82 9.83 15.72 -21.59
C GLN A 82 9.77 17.12 -21.00
N ASP A 83 8.71 17.86 -21.30
CA ASP A 83 8.34 19.08 -20.59
C ASP A 83 7.32 18.72 -19.48
N LEU A 84 7.75 18.84 -18.22
CA LEU A 84 6.95 18.52 -17.05
C LEU A 84 6.48 19.76 -16.27
N ARG A 85 6.40 20.93 -16.91
CA ARG A 85 5.79 22.12 -16.31
C ARG A 85 4.34 21.86 -15.96
N ASN A 86 3.91 22.31 -14.80
CA ASN A 86 2.58 22.04 -14.21
C ASN A 86 2.30 20.53 -13.99
N VAL A 87 3.36 19.76 -13.73
CA VAL A 87 3.27 18.36 -13.30
C VAL A 87 3.83 18.26 -11.89
N LEU A 88 3.07 17.61 -11.01
CA LEU A 88 3.52 17.19 -9.68
C LEU A 88 4.05 15.76 -9.81
N VAL A 89 5.26 15.52 -9.36
CA VAL A 89 5.82 14.17 -9.27
C VAL A 89 5.95 13.77 -7.81
N ILE A 90 5.36 12.64 -7.45
CA ILE A 90 5.47 12.04 -6.11
C ILE A 90 6.39 10.83 -6.23
N ALA A 91 7.63 11.01 -5.79
CA ALA A 91 8.67 10.00 -5.83
C ALA A 91 8.77 9.26 -4.49
N ILE A 92 8.60 7.94 -4.49
CA ILE A 92 8.51 7.14 -3.27
C ILE A 92 9.60 6.09 -3.25
N SER A 93 10.45 6.16 -2.23
CA SER A 93 11.45 5.13 -1.93
C SER A 93 11.73 5.12 -0.43
N GLN A 94 11.43 4.01 0.24
CA GLN A 94 11.67 3.86 1.69
C GLN A 94 13.13 4.17 2.05
N SER A 95 14.09 3.58 1.35
CA SER A 95 15.52 3.81 1.56
C SER A 95 16.03 5.12 0.93
N GLY A 96 15.24 5.72 0.04
CA GLY A 96 15.66 6.86 -0.77
C GLY A 96 16.85 6.59 -1.70
N SER A 97 17.17 5.30 -1.93
CA SER A 97 18.36 4.84 -2.67
C SER A 97 18.00 3.91 -3.85
N THR A 98 16.74 3.84 -4.24
CA THR A 98 16.33 3.10 -5.45
C THR A 98 16.78 3.89 -6.67
N ASP A 99 17.79 3.40 -7.39
CA ASP A 99 18.48 4.14 -8.46
C ASP A 99 17.53 4.71 -9.53
N GLU A 100 16.58 3.90 -9.99
CA GLU A 100 15.60 4.34 -11.00
C GLU A 100 14.71 5.49 -10.49
N VAL A 101 14.25 5.41 -9.23
CA VAL A 101 13.40 6.44 -8.63
C VAL A 101 14.18 7.73 -8.40
N VAL A 102 15.42 7.63 -7.93
CA VAL A 102 16.32 8.79 -7.73
C VAL A 102 16.61 9.48 -9.06
N ARG A 103 16.98 8.72 -10.11
CA ARG A 103 17.23 9.25 -11.44
C ARG A 103 15.98 9.92 -12.03
N ALA A 104 14.82 9.28 -11.89
CA ALA A 104 13.56 9.82 -12.38
C ALA A 104 13.17 11.13 -11.67
N ALA A 105 13.36 11.22 -10.35
CA ALA A 105 13.13 12.44 -9.58
C ALA A 105 14.05 13.57 -10.03
N ALA A 106 15.35 13.29 -10.22
CA ALA A 106 16.31 14.26 -10.72
C ALA A 106 15.96 14.78 -12.11
N LEU A 107 15.60 13.87 -13.04
CA LEU A 107 15.15 14.25 -14.39
C LEU A 107 13.84 15.06 -14.36
N ALA A 108 12.91 14.68 -13.51
CA ALA A 108 11.64 15.40 -13.36
C ALA A 108 11.87 16.86 -12.92
N GLN A 109 12.76 17.11 -11.95
CA GLN A 109 13.15 18.47 -11.55
C GLN A 109 13.82 19.23 -12.69
N GLN A 110 14.76 18.60 -13.42
CA GLN A 110 15.41 19.21 -14.57
C GLN A 110 14.40 19.59 -15.66
N ASN A 111 13.31 18.83 -15.77
CA ASN A 111 12.22 19.04 -16.72
C ASN A 111 11.11 19.95 -16.17
N HIS A 112 11.36 20.67 -15.07
CA HIS A 112 10.48 21.67 -14.45
C HIS A 112 9.25 21.09 -13.73
N ALA A 113 9.21 19.81 -13.37
CA ALA A 113 8.21 19.29 -12.45
C ALA A 113 8.47 19.79 -11.02
N TYR A 114 7.40 19.91 -10.23
CA TYR A 114 7.54 20.00 -8.78
C TYR A 114 7.63 18.57 -8.23
N VAL A 115 8.65 18.27 -7.43
CA VAL A 115 8.90 16.93 -6.93
C VAL A 115 8.70 16.84 -5.42
N ILE A 116 7.80 15.96 -4.99
CA ILE A 116 7.69 15.52 -3.60
C ILE A 116 8.44 14.21 -3.46
N ALA A 117 9.36 14.10 -2.52
CA ALA A 117 9.99 12.85 -2.12
C ALA A 117 9.34 12.32 -0.84
N ILE A 118 8.97 11.04 -0.83
CA ILE A 118 8.53 10.31 0.38
C ILE A 118 9.59 9.26 0.68
N THR A 119 10.30 9.41 1.79
CA THR A 119 11.38 8.51 2.20
C THR A 119 11.49 8.42 3.73
N ASN A 120 12.11 7.34 4.21
CA ASN A 120 12.42 7.16 5.63
C ASN A 120 13.86 7.61 5.99
N ASP A 121 14.64 8.04 4.99
CA ASP A 121 15.99 8.57 5.17
C ASP A 121 16.09 9.98 4.59
N PRO A 122 16.09 11.03 5.46
CA PRO A 122 16.18 12.43 5.02
C PRO A 122 17.57 12.81 4.47
N GLN A 123 18.58 11.95 4.63
CA GLN A 123 19.92 12.15 4.07
C GLN A 123 20.13 11.39 2.74
N SER A 124 19.11 10.68 2.26
CA SER A 124 19.18 9.84 1.07
C SER A 124 19.41 10.63 -0.22
N GLN A 125 19.77 9.92 -1.29
CA GLN A 125 19.91 10.54 -2.62
C GLN A 125 18.57 11.09 -3.12
N LEU A 126 17.46 10.40 -2.87
CA LEU A 126 16.12 10.88 -3.26
C LEU A 126 15.79 12.23 -2.58
N ALA A 127 16.12 12.36 -1.30
CA ALA A 127 15.89 13.60 -0.54
C ALA A 127 16.64 14.82 -1.11
N LYS A 128 17.70 14.62 -1.90
CA LYS A 128 18.45 15.69 -2.58
C LYS A 128 17.81 16.13 -3.90
N HIS A 129 16.87 15.35 -4.41
CA HIS A 129 16.21 15.57 -5.70
C HIS A 129 14.70 15.75 -5.50
N CYS A 130 14.32 16.68 -4.59
CA CYS A 130 12.94 17.07 -4.38
C CYS A 130 12.82 18.54 -4.01
N ASP A 131 11.65 19.10 -4.28
CA ASP A 131 11.26 20.45 -3.85
C ASP A 131 10.59 20.40 -2.47
N TYR A 132 9.99 19.25 -2.16
CA TYR A 132 9.38 18.99 -0.87
C TYR A 132 9.68 17.58 -0.36
N LEU A 133 10.18 17.50 0.87
CA LEU A 133 10.52 16.21 1.50
C LEU A 133 9.49 15.81 2.54
N VAL A 134 8.88 14.65 2.37
CA VAL A 134 8.10 13.96 3.40
C VAL A 134 8.99 12.90 4.04
N ASN A 135 9.55 13.22 5.19
CA ASN A 135 10.32 12.26 5.99
C ASN A 135 9.39 11.43 6.85
N LEU A 136 9.35 10.10 6.63
CA LEU A 136 8.51 9.18 7.40
C LEU A 136 8.97 9.04 8.86
N ASN A 137 10.27 9.18 9.13
CA ASN A 137 10.89 9.17 10.46
C ASN A 137 10.48 7.98 11.35
N LEU A 138 10.48 6.76 10.78
CA LEU A 138 10.00 5.53 11.44
C LEU A 138 11.12 4.70 12.11
N GLY A 139 12.34 5.23 12.11
CA GLY A 139 13.50 4.40 12.45
C GLY A 139 13.73 3.26 11.43
N PRO A 140 14.61 2.31 11.74
CA PRO A 140 14.95 1.24 10.79
C PRO A 140 13.79 0.26 10.60
N GLU A 141 13.47 -0.07 9.36
CA GLU A 141 12.67 -1.25 9.02
C GLU A 141 13.57 -2.49 9.15
N ARG A 142 13.27 -3.36 10.10
CA ARG A 142 14.14 -4.52 10.44
C ARG A 142 13.86 -5.71 9.55
N ALA A 143 12.56 -5.98 9.32
CA ALA A 143 12.12 -7.07 8.47
C ALA A 143 12.51 -6.86 7.01
N VAL A 144 12.81 -7.96 6.30
CA VAL A 144 13.05 -7.90 4.84
C VAL A 144 11.78 -7.52 4.10
N PRO A 145 10.63 -8.18 4.33
CA PRO A 145 9.37 -7.70 3.79
C PRO A 145 8.93 -6.44 4.54
N ALA A 146 8.83 -5.33 3.79
CA ALA A 146 8.43 -4.05 4.36
C ALA A 146 7.03 -4.12 4.98
N THR A 147 6.85 -3.52 6.16
CA THR A 147 5.60 -3.47 6.92
C THR A 147 5.24 -2.05 7.35
N LYS A 148 5.88 -1.51 8.39
CA LYS A 148 5.57 -0.19 8.95
C LYS A 148 5.79 0.95 7.96
N THR A 149 6.82 0.88 7.13
CA THR A 149 7.08 1.90 6.12
C THR A 149 6.04 1.89 5.00
N VAL A 150 5.50 0.71 4.66
CA VAL A 150 4.40 0.57 3.70
C VAL A 150 3.12 1.21 4.25
N THR A 151 2.78 0.91 5.51
CA THR A 151 1.60 1.48 6.18
C THR A 151 1.72 3.00 6.30
N ALA A 152 2.88 3.52 6.69
CA ALA A 152 3.15 4.95 6.78
C ALA A 152 3.07 5.63 5.41
N THR A 153 3.66 5.03 4.37
CA THR A 153 3.57 5.54 3.00
C THR A 153 2.11 5.61 2.54
N ALA A 154 1.34 4.55 2.77
CA ALA A 154 -0.09 4.54 2.45
C ALA A 154 -0.85 5.66 3.18
N LEU A 155 -0.56 5.88 4.47
CA LEU A 155 -1.15 6.96 5.26
C LEU A 155 -0.84 8.34 4.64
N VAL A 156 0.43 8.62 4.34
CA VAL A 156 0.86 9.87 3.68
C VAL A 156 0.14 10.09 2.35
N LEU A 157 0.05 9.05 1.52
CA LEU A 157 -0.63 9.13 0.22
C LEU A 157 -2.12 9.43 0.34
N LEU A 158 -2.80 8.88 1.35
CA LEU A 158 -4.20 9.21 1.62
C LEU A 158 -4.37 10.63 2.15
N MET A 159 -3.42 11.16 2.90
CA MET A 159 -3.40 12.57 3.30
C MET A 159 -3.21 13.48 2.09
N ILE A 160 -2.31 13.14 1.16
CA ILE A 160 -2.16 13.84 -0.11
C ILE A 160 -3.46 13.78 -0.91
N ALA A 161 -4.14 12.62 -0.96
CA ALA A 161 -5.44 12.49 -1.62
C ALA A 161 -6.49 13.44 -1.03
N ASN A 162 -6.54 13.59 0.30
CA ASN A 162 -7.45 14.52 0.95
C ASN A 162 -7.17 15.96 0.56
N VAL A 163 -5.90 16.37 0.49
CA VAL A 163 -5.53 17.71 0.04
C VAL A 163 -5.99 17.94 -1.40
N ILE A 164 -5.69 17.02 -2.31
CA ILE A 164 -6.11 17.09 -3.72
C ILE A 164 -7.65 17.18 -3.84
N ASN A 165 -8.38 16.45 -2.99
CA ASN A 165 -9.84 16.45 -2.96
C ASN A 165 -10.45 17.65 -2.21
N GLY A 166 -9.65 18.61 -1.73
CA GLY A 166 -10.11 19.76 -0.95
C GLY A 166 -10.70 19.39 0.42
N GLN A 167 -10.36 18.20 0.95
CA GLN A 167 -10.88 17.70 2.23
C GLN A 167 -9.92 18.04 3.38
N LYS A 168 -10.47 18.42 4.52
CA LYS A 168 -9.66 18.67 5.73
C LYS A 168 -9.23 17.34 6.37
N ILE A 169 -7.97 17.27 6.80
CA ILE A 169 -7.40 16.10 7.49
C ILE A 169 -7.87 16.01 8.96
N GLU A 170 -8.45 17.08 9.51
CA GLU A 170 -8.90 17.17 10.91
C GLU A 170 -10.08 16.26 11.29
N SER A 171 -10.41 15.25 10.47
CA SER A 171 -11.49 14.33 10.81
C SER A 171 -11.08 13.46 12.01
N LYS A 172 -11.99 13.31 12.98
CA LYS A 172 -11.81 12.42 14.14
C LYS A 172 -11.41 11.00 13.75
N GLN A 173 -11.73 10.57 12.53
CA GLN A 173 -11.44 9.23 12.01
C GLN A 173 -9.92 8.97 11.87
N TRP A 174 -9.14 9.97 11.47
CA TRP A 174 -7.68 9.84 11.41
C TRP A 174 -7.07 9.53 12.77
N LEU A 175 -7.56 10.21 13.82
CA LEU A 175 -7.10 10.02 15.19
C LEU A 175 -7.49 8.67 15.80
N LEU A 176 -8.45 7.96 15.19
CA LEU A 176 -8.83 6.61 15.61
C LEU A 176 -7.94 5.51 15.00
N LEU A 177 -7.21 5.81 13.91
CA LEU A 177 -6.41 4.80 13.21
C LEU A 177 -5.39 4.08 14.10
N PRO A 178 -4.59 4.75 14.95
CA PRO A 178 -3.62 4.07 15.82
C PRO A 178 -4.29 3.03 16.73
N ASP A 179 -5.43 3.36 17.33
CA ASP A 179 -6.18 2.43 18.17
C ASP A 179 -6.77 1.26 17.39
N LEU A 180 -7.25 1.51 16.17
CA LEU A 180 -7.76 0.46 15.29
C LEU A 180 -6.64 -0.48 14.83
N ILE A 181 -5.49 0.06 14.46
CA ILE A 181 -4.28 -0.73 14.16
C ILE A 181 -3.90 -1.59 15.37
N GLN A 182 -3.89 -1.01 16.59
CA GLN A 182 -3.58 -1.75 17.80
C GLN A 182 -4.59 -2.90 18.06
N LYS A 183 -5.88 -2.68 17.75
CA LYS A 183 -6.91 -3.74 17.84
C LYS A 183 -6.66 -4.85 16.84
N VAL A 184 -6.29 -4.53 15.60
CA VAL A 184 -5.90 -5.53 14.58
C VAL A 184 -4.73 -6.37 15.07
N LEU A 185 -3.66 -5.74 15.57
CA LEU A 185 -2.45 -6.44 16.04
C LEU A 185 -2.69 -7.31 17.28
N LYS A 186 -3.65 -6.94 18.14
CA LYS A 186 -4.06 -7.74 19.31
C LYS A 186 -5.13 -8.78 18.98
N GLY A 187 -5.77 -8.65 17.83
CA GLY A 187 -6.78 -9.60 17.36
C GLY A 187 -6.18 -10.97 17.08
N LYS A 188 -7.03 -11.98 17.12
CA LYS A 188 -6.63 -13.32 16.67
C LYS A 188 -6.84 -13.39 15.16
N SER A 189 -5.77 -13.61 14.42
CA SER A 189 -5.82 -14.09 13.04
C SER A 189 -5.37 -15.54 13.05
N ASN A 190 -6.07 -16.41 12.35
CA ASN A 190 -5.64 -17.81 12.26
C ASN A 190 -4.66 -18.04 11.09
N GLY A 191 -4.36 -17.00 10.30
CA GLY A 191 -3.64 -17.18 9.04
C GLY A 191 -4.41 -18.08 8.06
N LEU A 192 -3.79 -18.43 6.96
CA LEU A 192 -4.33 -19.37 6.00
C LEU A 192 -3.71 -20.75 6.21
N ALA A 193 -4.42 -21.80 5.76
CA ALA A 193 -3.91 -23.18 5.81
C ALA A 193 -2.89 -23.44 4.71
N GLN A 194 -2.92 -22.65 3.64
CA GLN A 194 -2.00 -22.71 2.51
C GLN A 194 -1.81 -21.32 1.88
N ILE A 195 -0.86 -21.23 0.95
CA ILE A 195 -0.57 -19.97 0.24
C ILE A 195 -1.72 -19.74 -0.78
N PRO A 196 -2.37 -18.57 -0.80
CA PRO A 196 -3.45 -18.32 -1.73
C PRO A 196 -2.91 -18.23 -3.18
N ALA A 197 -3.64 -18.81 -4.13
CA ALA A 197 -3.32 -18.65 -5.55
C ALA A 197 -3.64 -17.24 -6.04
N PHE A 198 -4.73 -16.69 -5.53
CA PHE A 198 -5.22 -15.35 -5.89
C PHE A 198 -5.55 -14.52 -4.64
N VAL A 199 -5.27 -13.21 -4.74
CA VAL A 199 -5.76 -12.20 -3.79
C VAL A 199 -6.61 -11.21 -4.56
N LEU A 200 -7.87 -11.05 -4.17
CA LEU A 200 -8.85 -10.28 -4.93
C LEU A 200 -9.44 -9.17 -4.08
N SER A 201 -9.67 -8.02 -4.69
CA SER A 201 -10.39 -6.90 -4.09
C SER A 201 -11.01 -6.01 -5.15
N ARG A 202 -11.55 -4.85 -4.75
CA ARG A 202 -12.12 -3.84 -5.63
C ARG A 202 -11.75 -2.43 -5.19
N GLY A 203 -11.91 -1.47 -6.11
CA GLY A 203 -11.72 -0.06 -5.80
C GLY A 203 -10.39 0.21 -5.10
N VAL A 204 -10.44 0.93 -3.98
CA VAL A 204 -9.26 1.24 -3.15
C VAL A 204 -8.70 0.02 -2.41
N GLY A 205 -9.40 -1.11 -2.35
CA GLY A 205 -8.88 -2.37 -1.82
C GLY A 205 -7.94 -3.09 -2.79
N THR A 206 -8.00 -2.81 -4.10
CA THR A 206 -7.14 -3.49 -5.09
C THR A 206 -5.64 -3.29 -4.83
N PRO A 207 -5.13 -2.09 -4.50
CA PRO A 207 -3.74 -1.90 -4.08
C PRO A 207 -3.33 -2.76 -2.89
N ILE A 208 -4.24 -2.97 -1.95
CA ILE A 208 -4.00 -3.82 -0.77
C ILE A 208 -3.88 -5.30 -1.19
N ALA A 209 -4.72 -5.74 -2.13
CA ALA A 209 -4.59 -7.09 -2.71
C ALA A 209 -3.25 -7.27 -3.44
N MET A 210 -2.81 -6.25 -4.19
CA MET A 210 -1.51 -6.26 -4.88
C MET A 210 -0.34 -6.34 -3.88
N GLU A 211 -0.42 -5.61 -2.78
CA GLU A 211 0.60 -5.66 -1.73
C GLU A 211 0.59 -7.01 -1.00
N ALA A 212 -0.59 -7.56 -0.70
CA ALA A 212 -0.71 -8.89 -0.10
C ALA A 212 -0.06 -9.97 -0.96
N ALA A 213 -0.37 -9.99 -2.25
CA ALA A 213 0.23 -10.94 -3.20
C ALA A 213 1.76 -10.80 -3.27
N LEU A 214 2.26 -9.56 -3.25
CA LEU A 214 3.71 -9.31 -3.22
C LEU A 214 4.33 -9.86 -1.94
N LYS A 215 3.75 -9.62 -0.76
CA LYS A 215 4.25 -10.12 0.53
C LYS A 215 4.27 -11.65 0.58
N PHE A 216 3.18 -12.31 0.17
CA PHE A 216 3.18 -13.77 0.06
C PHE A 216 4.30 -14.25 -0.87
N THR A 217 4.43 -13.67 -2.07
CA THR A 217 5.46 -14.07 -3.03
C THR A 217 6.87 -13.87 -2.49
N GLU A 218 7.15 -12.72 -1.86
CA GLU A 218 8.48 -12.40 -1.29
C GLU A 218 8.89 -13.39 -0.21
N ILE A 219 7.98 -13.76 0.69
CA ILE A 219 8.29 -14.60 1.84
C ILE A 219 8.27 -16.09 1.45
N THR A 220 7.25 -16.52 0.73
CA THR A 220 7.00 -17.94 0.48
C THR A 220 7.67 -18.47 -0.78
N LYS A 221 8.14 -17.59 -1.66
CA LYS A 221 8.69 -17.92 -2.99
C LYS A 221 7.69 -18.56 -3.94
N VAL A 222 6.42 -18.54 -3.59
CA VAL A 222 5.33 -19.00 -4.44
C VAL A 222 4.68 -17.79 -5.11
N PRO A 223 4.57 -17.76 -6.44
CA PRO A 223 3.89 -16.68 -7.13
C PRO A 223 2.42 -16.60 -6.71
N VAL A 224 1.98 -15.42 -6.29
CA VAL A 224 0.59 -15.12 -5.94
C VAL A 224 0.09 -14.01 -6.85
N VAL A 225 -1.11 -14.18 -7.40
CA VAL A 225 -1.69 -13.24 -8.36
C VAL A 225 -2.71 -12.35 -7.69
N ALA A 226 -2.55 -11.02 -7.82
CA ALA A 226 -3.56 -10.05 -7.40
C ALA A 226 -4.33 -9.51 -8.59
N LEU A 227 -5.65 -9.46 -8.49
CA LEU A 227 -6.54 -8.89 -9.51
C LEU A 227 -7.70 -8.12 -8.88
N SER A 228 -8.32 -7.25 -9.68
CA SER A 228 -9.66 -6.80 -9.32
C SER A 228 -10.64 -7.98 -9.42
N ALA A 229 -11.66 -8.00 -8.56
CA ALA A 229 -12.67 -9.06 -8.56
C ALA A 229 -13.35 -9.21 -9.92
N ASN A 230 -13.56 -8.10 -10.62
CA ASN A 230 -14.18 -8.11 -11.94
C ASN A 230 -13.25 -8.74 -12.98
N ASP A 231 -11.98 -8.33 -13.05
CA ASP A 231 -11.01 -8.89 -14.01
C ASP A 231 -10.81 -10.38 -13.78
N PHE A 232 -10.84 -10.81 -12.52
CA PHE A 232 -10.77 -12.24 -12.18
C PHE A 232 -11.91 -13.04 -12.83
N LEU A 233 -13.15 -12.53 -12.79
CA LEU A 233 -14.31 -13.19 -13.39
C LEU A 233 -14.27 -13.21 -14.94
N HIS A 234 -13.51 -12.30 -15.56
CA HIS A 234 -13.38 -12.19 -17.02
C HIS A 234 -12.27 -13.07 -17.61
N GLY A 235 -12.13 -14.29 -17.11
CA GLY A 235 -11.26 -15.32 -17.73
C GLY A 235 -10.26 -15.97 -16.80
N THR A 236 -9.70 -15.23 -15.84
CA THR A 236 -8.66 -15.76 -14.92
C THR A 236 -9.17 -16.91 -14.04
N THR A 237 -10.47 -16.97 -13.80
CA THR A 237 -11.13 -18.10 -13.13
C THR A 237 -10.87 -19.47 -13.79
N ALA A 238 -10.47 -19.49 -15.07
CA ALA A 238 -10.12 -20.72 -15.77
C ALA A 238 -8.82 -21.36 -15.23
N ALA A 239 -7.96 -20.59 -14.58
CA ALA A 239 -6.71 -21.08 -14.00
C ALA A 239 -6.90 -21.76 -12.63
N LEU A 240 -8.09 -21.65 -12.01
CA LEU A 240 -8.36 -22.23 -10.70
C LEU A 240 -8.33 -23.76 -10.74
N LYS A 241 -7.69 -24.32 -9.73
CA LYS A 241 -7.66 -25.76 -9.44
C LYS A 241 -8.46 -26.03 -8.16
N PRO A 242 -9.06 -27.23 -7.99
CA PRO A 242 -9.82 -27.58 -6.78
C PRO A 242 -9.04 -27.44 -5.46
N SER A 243 -7.71 -27.53 -5.54
CA SER A 243 -6.82 -27.36 -4.37
C SER A 243 -6.45 -25.92 -4.06
N ASP A 244 -6.84 -24.98 -4.90
CA ASP A 244 -6.45 -23.58 -4.70
C ASP A 244 -7.26 -22.94 -3.57
N GLU A 245 -6.66 -21.89 -2.99
CA GLU A 245 -7.27 -21.03 -2.00
C GLU A 245 -7.25 -19.59 -2.51
N VAL A 246 -8.31 -18.84 -2.26
CA VAL A 246 -8.46 -17.46 -2.70
C VAL A 246 -8.64 -16.55 -1.48
N LEU A 247 -7.85 -15.50 -1.40
CA LEU A 247 -7.99 -14.47 -0.38
C LEU A 247 -8.77 -13.27 -0.95
N LEU A 248 -9.84 -12.92 -0.29
CA LEU A 248 -10.66 -11.74 -0.62
C LEU A 248 -10.38 -10.63 0.38
N ILE A 249 -10.25 -9.38 -0.09
CA ILE A 249 -10.12 -8.21 0.77
C ILE A 249 -11.36 -7.35 0.55
N SER A 250 -12.18 -7.21 1.60
CA SER A 250 -13.44 -6.48 1.61
C SER A 250 -13.29 -5.18 2.39
N LEU A 251 -13.77 -4.10 1.80
CA LEU A 251 -13.95 -2.81 2.46
C LEU A 251 -15.44 -2.51 2.56
N ALA A 252 -15.89 -1.82 3.61
CA ALA A 252 -17.31 -1.64 3.89
C ALA A 252 -18.08 -0.82 2.83
N ASP A 253 -17.38 -0.03 2.00
CA ASP A 253 -17.97 0.83 0.96
C ASP A 253 -17.97 0.19 -0.43
N ASP A 254 -18.06 -1.11 -0.54
CA ASP A 254 -18.11 -1.77 -1.85
C ASP A 254 -19.53 -1.71 -2.46
N ASP A 255 -20.03 -0.47 -2.67
CA ASP A 255 -21.38 -0.17 -3.19
C ASP A 255 -21.59 -0.54 -4.66
N LEU A 256 -20.58 -1.06 -5.34
CA LEU A 256 -20.73 -1.40 -6.76
C LEU A 256 -21.46 -2.74 -6.93
N PRO A 257 -22.50 -2.78 -7.79
CA PRO A 257 -23.25 -4.02 -8.03
C PRO A 257 -22.34 -5.18 -8.42
N GLY A 258 -22.58 -6.33 -7.84
CA GLY A 258 -21.93 -7.58 -8.22
C GLY A 258 -20.62 -7.91 -7.51
N GLY A 259 -20.02 -6.99 -6.80
CA GLY A 259 -18.81 -7.06 -6.00
C GLY A 259 -18.18 -8.42 -5.72
N LEU A 260 -17.57 -8.52 -4.57
CA LEU A 260 -16.98 -9.77 -4.09
C LEU A 260 -18.00 -10.92 -3.95
N ASP A 261 -19.29 -10.62 -3.82
CA ASP A 261 -20.34 -11.64 -3.70
C ASP A 261 -20.50 -12.49 -4.97
N LEU A 262 -20.29 -11.92 -6.16
CA LEU A 262 -20.26 -12.72 -7.38
C LEU A 262 -19.03 -13.65 -7.41
N VAL A 263 -17.90 -13.18 -6.92
CA VAL A 263 -16.69 -14.02 -6.79
C VAL A 263 -16.96 -15.15 -5.81
N LYS A 264 -17.50 -14.87 -4.62
CA LYS A 264 -17.85 -15.89 -3.60
C LYS A 264 -18.74 -16.97 -4.20
N LYS A 265 -19.86 -16.58 -4.85
CA LYS A 265 -20.78 -17.53 -5.52
C LYS A 265 -20.07 -18.37 -6.57
N HIS A 266 -19.16 -17.77 -7.34
CA HIS A 266 -18.38 -18.48 -8.36
C HIS A 266 -17.41 -19.49 -7.73
N LEU A 267 -16.74 -19.14 -6.63
CA LEU A 267 -15.83 -20.02 -5.90
C LEU A 267 -16.59 -21.17 -5.25
N GLU A 268 -17.75 -20.89 -4.63
CA GLU A 268 -18.65 -21.89 -4.04
C GLU A 268 -19.12 -22.90 -5.08
N ALA A 269 -19.55 -22.43 -6.27
CA ALA A 269 -19.99 -23.30 -7.35
C ALA A 269 -18.90 -24.24 -7.86
N LYS A 270 -17.62 -23.88 -7.67
CA LYS A 270 -16.45 -24.67 -8.03
C LYS A 270 -15.83 -25.43 -6.85
N ALA A 271 -16.43 -25.36 -5.65
CA ALA A 271 -15.88 -25.92 -4.41
C ALA A 271 -14.44 -25.46 -4.10
N ILE A 272 -14.11 -24.21 -4.40
CA ILE A 272 -12.82 -23.58 -4.10
C ILE A 272 -12.90 -22.92 -2.73
N ASN A 273 -11.89 -23.15 -1.90
CA ASN A 273 -11.78 -22.51 -0.59
C ASN A 273 -11.44 -21.01 -0.73
N TRP A 274 -12.06 -20.20 0.11
CA TRP A 274 -11.77 -18.78 0.15
C TRP A 274 -11.84 -18.23 1.57
N HIS A 275 -11.08 -17.16 1.81
CA HIS A 275 -11.05 -16.43 3.07
C HIS A 275 -11.28 -14.94 2.80
N VAL A 276 -11.77 -14.22 3.82
CA VAL A 276 -12.00 -12.77 3.72
C VAL A 276 -11.24 -12.04 4.80
N ILE A 277 -10.47 -11.05 4.40
CA ILE A 277 -10.03 -9.97 5.26
C ILE A 277 -11.06 -8.87 5.14
N ASP A 278 -11.72 -8.53 6.24
CA ASP A 278 -12.81 -7.58 6.29
C ASP A 278 -12.52 -6.50 7.33
N SER A 279 -12.38 -5.25 6.86
CA SER A 279 -12.14 -4.10 7.73
C SER A 279 -13.35 -3.75 8.60
N SER A 280 -14.57 -4.15 8.21
CA SER A 280 -15.79 -3.89 8.98
C SER A 280 -15.80 -4.53 10.36
N MET A 281 -14.95 -5.53 10.57
CA MET A 281 -14.73 -6.13 11.92
C MET A 281 -14.13 -5.14 12.93
N PHE A 282 -13.48 -4.05 12.46
CA PHE A 282 -12.76 -3.10 13.29
C PHE A 282 -13.33 -1.68 13.23
N CYS A 283 -14.05 -1.34 12.18
CA CYS A 283 -14.66 -0.03 11.97
C CYS A 283 -16.08 -0.17 11.40
N ASN A 284 -16.93 0.82 11.63
CA ASN A 284 -18.28 0.86 11.10
C ASN A 284 -18.30 1.35 9.63
N SER A 285 -19.46 1.25 8.98
CA SER A 285 -19.68 1.66 7.58
C SER A 285 -19.43 3.16 7.32
N ASP A 286 -19.54 4.01 8.37
CA ASP A 286 -19.31 5.45 8.24
C ASP A 286 -17.81 5.82 8.22
N PHE A 287 -16.94 4.83 8.43
CA PHE A 287 -15.50 5.05 8.37
C PHE A 287 -15.06 5.06 6.90
N PRO A 288 -14.34 6.10 6.44
CA PRO A 288 -13.99 6.24 5.03
C PRO A 288 -13.27 5.00 4.47
N SER A 289 -13.69 4.53 3.29
CA SER A 289 -13.09 3.34 2.65
C SER A 289 -11.58 3.49 2.41
N SER A 290 -11.12 4.70 2.14
CA SER A 290 -9.68 4.99 2.04
C SER A 290 -8.94 4.68 3.34
N LEU A 291 -9.50 5.04 4.51
CA LEU A 291 -8.90 4.74 5.81
C LEU A 291 -9.08 3.26 6.19
N GLN A 292 -10.17 2.63 5.77
CA GLN A 292 -10.35 1.18 5.90
C GLN A 292 -9.25 0.41 5.17
N ALA A 293 -8.73 0.93 4.05
CA ALA A 293 -7.60 0.34 3.34
C ALA A 293 -6.34 0.23 4.22
N ILE A 294 -6.09 1.21 5.12
CA ILE A 294 -4.99 1.13 6.10
C ILE A 294 -5.22 -0.03 7.08
N ILE A 295 -6.44 -0.17 7.59
CA ILE A 295 -6.79 -1.27 8.51
C ILE A 295 -6.61 -2.62 7.81
N SER A 296 -7.12 -2.76 6.58
CA SER A 296 -6.96 -3.98 5.78
C SER A 296 -5.51 -4.27 5.44
N LEU A 297 -4.68 -3.24 5.21
CA LEU A 297 -3.24 -3.42 4.97
C LEU A 297 -2.55 -4.06 6.19
N VAL A 298 -2.86 -3.59 7.40
CA VAL A 298 -2.31 -4.19 8.63
C VAL A 298 -2.88 -5.60 8.87
N GLN A 299 -4.18 -5.84 8.60
CA GLN A 299 -4.76 -7.18 8.66
C GLN A 299 -4.04 -8.14 7.70
N VAL A 300 -3.72 -7.68 6.48
CA VAL A 300 -2.93 -8.45 5.49
C VAL A 300 -1.55 -8.80 6.05
N GLN A 301 -0.84 -7.84 6.62
CA GLN A 301 0.49 -8.08 7.21
C GLN A 301 0.43 -9.14 8.31
N VAL A 302 -0.59 -9.09 9.18
CA VAL A 302 -0.82 -10.11 10.22
C VAL A 302 -1.19 -11.46 9.58
N CYS A 303 -2.08 -11.48 8.60
CA CYS A 303 -2.48 -12.71 7.91
C CYS A 303 -1.30 -13.41 7.23
N VAL A 304 -0.44 -12.65 6.55
CA VAL A 304 0.79 -13.19 5.92
C VAL A 304 1.71 -13.79 6.97
N LEU A 305 1.95 -13.08 8.08
CA LEU A 305 2.79 -13.56 9.19
C LEU A 305 2.25 -14.88 9.76
N GLU A 306 0.97 -14.92 10.13
CA GLU A 306 0.34 -16.10 10.72
C GLU A 306 0.31 -17.28 9.72
N THR A 307 0.08 -17.01 8.44
CA THR A 307 0.17 -18.04 7.40
C THR A 307 1.57 -18.63 7.32
N CYS A 308 2.61 -17.80 7.36
CA CYS A 308 4.00 -18.28 7.37
C CYS A 308 4.30 -19.14 8.60
N ILE A 309 3.82 -18.73 9.78
CA ILE A 309 3.95 -19.51 11.03
C ILE A 309 3.25 -20.86 10.88
N ASN A 310 2.02 -20.91 10.38
CA ASN A 310 1.27 -22.14 10.15
C ASN A 310 2.00 -23.11 9.20
N LEU A 311 2.66 -22.57 8.20
CA LEU A 311 3.39 -23.35 7.19
C LEU A 311 4.85 -23.66 7.61
N GLY A 312 5.30 -23.19 8.78
CA GLY A 312 6.67 -23.37 9.26
C GLY A 312 7.72 -22.57 8.46
N ILE A 313 7.29 -21.48 7.77
CA ILE A 313 8.16 -20.58 7.02
C ILE A 313 8.60 -19.45 7.94
N ASP A 314 9.89 -19.15 7.99
CA ASP A 314 10.44 -18.01 8.71
C ASP A 314 10.42 -16.75 7.83
N PRO A 315 9.54 -15.76 8.09
CA PRO A 315 9.46 -14.55 7.28
C PRO A 315 10.65 -13.57 7.48
N ASP A 316 11.47 -13.76 8.51
CA ASP A 316 12.70 -12.98 8.72
C ASP A 316 13.93 -13.63 8.07
N GLN A 317 13.78 -14.83 7.51
CA GLN A 317 14.88 -15.49 6.84
C GLN A 317 15.30 -14.70 5.60
N ASP A 318 16.59 -14.38 5.52
CA ASP A 318 17.16 -13.81 4.30
C ASP A 318 17.06 -14.83 3.16
N VAL A 319 16.26 -14.51 2.20
CA VAL A 319 15.90 -15.38 1.06
C VAL A 319 16.51 -14.88 -0.24
N GLY A 320 17.60 -14.13 -0.16
CA GLY A 320 18.30 -13.56 -1.32
C GLY A 320 17.66 -12.31 -1.88
N LEU A 321 16.71 -11.70 -1.14
CA LEU A 321 16.19 -10.36 -1.44
C LEU A 321 17.08 -9.34 -0.70
N THR A 322 17.59 -8.38 -1.43
CA THR A 322 18.25 -7.21 -0.85
C THR A 322 17.24 -6.10 -0.64
N LYS A 323 17.32 -5.38 0.49
CA LYS A 323 16.45 -4.21 0.76
C LYS A 323 16.59 -3.11 -0.30
N ILE A 324 17.71 -3.07 -1.00
CA ILE A 324 17.99 -2.14 -2.10
C ILE A 324 18.29 -3.00 -3.32
N THR A 325 17.36 -3.02 -4.26
CA THR A 325 17.60 -3.64 -5.57
C THR A 325 18.41 -2.65 -6.41
N LYS A 326 19.62 -3.03 -6.79
CA LYS A 326 20.41 -2.31 -7.79
C LYS A 326 19.94 -2.78 -9.17
N THR A 327 19.33 -1.89 -9.93
CA THR A 327 18.86 -2.11 -11.31
C THR A 327 19.57 -1.17 -12.27
#